data_7110c6d94873ef01325a0d11f86c7f29
#
_entry.id   7110c6d94873ef01325a0d11f86c7f29
#
_cell.length_a   1.000
_cell.length_b   1.000
_cell.length_c   1.000
_cell.angle_alpha   90.00
_cell.angle_beta   90.00
_cell.angle_gamma   90.00
#
_symmetry.space_group_name_H-M   'P 1'
#
loop_
_entity.id
_entity.type
_entity.pdbx_description
1 polymer ?
#
loop_
_entity_poly.entity_id
_entity_poly.type
_entity_poly.pdbx_seq_one_letter_code
_entity_poly.pdbx_strand_id
1 'polypeptide(L)'
;MAHVLRAPGSPYSVQRILKPIYKTCVCHLLNLHRSHNAQKGDGSCEFEAFQSGHCSGTMLDVVRGIQAQIGLEPGYYTIPKCRANLLKYQPERKDLPERSMKDSFTTAVLPLSTIPIRERYVNHLGLVRMGRLMEELDLFAVWICHRHLCIPTLPKGIPVPYNFFTFLYDSVDFTNINEISAFEDIELCGHVSWTGNSSMELTIYMRQKMRTVAKAIIMMVARNATNTRSAPVNALKPANEEEQLCFENSIERQKKRTAKKSKSVLNVKPTSSDEQLMYETFKRTRGTDALSVNMPVKLPPNCKWMSESFQTTMLHAFPENRNSNNYIFAGFVMRTAVEISFIAACIHAGGRPLIQCIMDVAFYRPLKVNSFLKVTAYVVYTFERYIQLLTIVQALDANSMVKITTNVLHLTYKAEGKVKEVLPSSYQETLWYINGRNKFAAFQNLRGTRKVDKKSQKTVRTGEK
;
A
#
# COMPACT_ATOMS: atom_id res chain seq x y z
N MET A 1 -49.49 25.19 -26.52
CA MET A 1 -49.31 25.88 -25.23
C MET A 1 -48.08 25.26 -24.55
N ALA A 2 -46.97 25.96 -24.65
CA ALA A 2 -45.70 25.51 -24.09
C ALA A 2 -45.45 26.25 -22.76
N HIS A 3 -45.38 25.55 -21.66
CA HIS A 3 -44.88 26.11 -20.41
C HIS A 3 -43.41 25.73 -20.23
N VAL A 4 -42.56 26.74 -20.42
CA VAL A 4 -41.14 26.72 -20.08
C VAL A 4 -41.02 26.90 -18.58
N LEU A 5 -40.56 25.87 -17.88
CA LEU A 5 -40.09 25.97 -16.49
C LEU A 5 -38.59 26.32 -16.53
N ARG A 6 -38.27 27.56 -16.18
CA ARG A 6 -36.90 28.00 -15.83
C ARG A 6 -36.45 27.38 -14.52
N ALA A 7 -35.33 26.72 -14.55
CA ALA A 7 -34.64 26.30 -13.35
C ALA A 7 -33.96 27.52 -12.67
N PRO A 8 -33.98 27.62 -11.32
CA PRO A 8 -33.27 28.68 -10.60
C PRO A 8 -31.77 28.41 -10.55
N GLY A 9 -31.04 29.52 -10.60
CA GLY A 9 -29.57 29.55 -10.71
C GLY A 9 -28.81 28.77 -9.67
N SER A 10 -27.70 28.26 -10.12
CA SER A 10 -26.66 27.60 -9.31
C SER A 10 -26.08 28.56 -8.24
N PRO A 11 -26.10 28.20 -6.99
CA PRO A 11 -25.40 28.96 -5.97
C PRO A 11 -24.05 28.34 -5.62
N TYR A 12 -23.06 29.19 -5.54
CA TYR A 12 -21.86 29.12 -4.71
C TYR A 12 -20.70 28.25 -5.17
N SER A 13 -19.69 28.95 -5.63
CA SER A 13 -18.31 28.44 -5.67
C SER A 13 -17.81 28.21 -4.22
N VAL A 14 -17.78 26.95 -3.82
CA VAL A 14 -17.28 26.45 -2.53
C VAL A 14 -15.80 26.84 -2.29
N GLN A 15 -15.12 27.33 -3.33
CA GLN A 15 -13.70 27.70 -3.26
C GLN A 15 -13.38 28.97 -2.48
N ARG A 16 -14.36 29.85 -2.21
CA ARG A 16 -14.08 31.12 -1.51
C ARG A 16 -14.19 31.06 0.02
N ILE A 17 -14.84 30.04 0.57
CA ILE A 17 -15.09 29.95 2.03
C ILE A 17 -13.99 29.20 2.79
N LEU A 18 -13.18 28.39 2.09
CA LEU A 18 -12.20 27.52 2.76
C LEU A 18 -10.80 28.15 2.96
N LYS A 19 -10.49 29.26 2.34
CA LYS A 19 -9.14 29.87 2.42
C LYS A 19 -8.65 30.37 3.79
N PRO A 20 -9.49 30.88 4.72
CA PRO A 20 -9.01 31.40 6.00
C PRO A 20 -8.81 30.34 7.10
N ILE A 21 -9.57 29.24 7.06
CA ILE A 21 -9.63 28.29 8.18
C ILE A 21 -8.41 27.37 8.24
N TYR A 22 -7.82 27.05 7.07
CA TYR A 22 -6.72 26.10 7.00
C TYR A 22 -5.37 26.59 7.53
N LYS A 23 -5.09 27.89 7.45
CA LYS A 23 -3.81 28.44 7.92
C LYS A 23 -3.67 28.45 9.45
N THR A 24 -4.77 28.57 10.17
CA THR A 24 -4.73 28.75 11.65
C THR A 24 -4.67 27.40 12.38
N CYS A 25 -5.30 26.33 11.86
CA CYS A 25 -5.30 25.03 12.54
C CYS A 25 -3.94 24.29 12.46
N VAL A 26 -3.25 24.36 11.31
CA VAL A 26 -1.98 23.64 11.14
C VAL A 26 -0.87 24.24 12.00
N CYS A 27 -0.84 25.58 12.15
CA CYS A 27 0.16 26.24 12.99
C CYS A 27 -0.08 26.03 14.50
N HIS A 28 -1.32 25.84 14.94
CA HIS A 28 -1.63 25.58 16.36
C HIS A 28 -1.25 24.16 16.79
N LEU A 29 -1.40 23.17 15.93
CA LEU A 29 -0.97 21.79 16.21
C LEU A 29 0.56 21.67 16.31
N LEU A 30 1.31 22.47 15.54
CA LEU A 30 2.77 22.49 15.58
C LEU A 30 3.33 23.18 16.83
N ASN A 31 2.60 24.11 17.45
CA ASN A 31 3.03 24.83 18.64
C ASN A 31 2.73 24.11 19.96
N LEU A 32 1.81 23.14 19.98
CA LEU A 32 1.53 22.29 21.13
C LEU A 32 2.62 21.25 21.43
N HIS A 33 3.58 21.07 20.51
CA HIS A 33 4.70 20.12 20.68
C HIS A 33 5.85 20.62 21.57
N ARG A 34 5.78 21.84 22.13
CA ARG A 34 6.90 22.40 22.93
C ARG A 34 6.83 22.19 24.43
N SER A 35 5.78 21.59 24.96
CA SER A 35 5.71 21.37 26.41
C SER A 35 4.91 20.13 26.78
N HIS A 36 5.51 18.96 26.70
CA HIS A 36 5.18 17.85 27.62
C HIS A 36 6.25 16.75 27.49
N ASN A 37 6.85 16.37 28.62
CA ASN A 37 7.68 15.20 28.79
C ASN A 37 6.92 13.94 28.33
N ALA A 38 7.27 13.40 27.16
CA ALA A 38 6.61 12.25 26.59
C ALA A 38 7.07 10.98 27.32
N GLN A 39 6.11 10.26 27.85
CA GLN A 39 6.33 8.86 28.24
C GLN A 39 6.73 8.07 26.99
N LYS A 40 7.94 7.52 26.97
CA LYS A 40 8.51 6.69 25.91
C LYS A 40 7.68 5.42 25.77
N GLY A 41 6.95 5.29 24.67
CA GLY A 41 6.18 4.13 24.28
C GLY A 41 6.45 3.74 22.82
N ASP A 42 7.05 2.59 22.67
CA ASP A 42 6.91 1.64 21.56
C ASP A 42 7.15 2.09 20.10
N GLY A 43 8.30 1.74 19.56
CA GLY A 43 8.66 1.96 18.14
C GLY A 43 9.26 3.33 17.83
N SER A 44 9.63 4.09 18.84
CA SER A 44 10.00 5.49 18.77
C SER A 44 11.42 5.77 18.25
N CYS A 45 12.36 4.84 18.35
CA CYS A 45 13.77 5.12 18.01
C CYS A 45 14.00 5.55 16.56
N GLU A 46 13.29 4.95 15.59
CA GLU A 46 13.43 5.33 14.17
C GLU A 46 12.79 6.69 13.84
N PHE A 47 11.91 7.21 14.72
CA PHE A 47 11.15 8.43 14.45
C PHE A 47 11.71 9.67 15.16
N GLU A 48 12.27 9.52 16.36
CA GLU A 48 12.80 10.67 17.14
C GLU A 48 13.95 11.38 16.40
N ALA A 49 14.71 10.64 15.57
CA ALA A 49 15.77 11.18 14.72
C ALA A 49 15.29 12.23 13.69
N PHE A 50 14.00 12.21 13.31
CA PHE A 50 13.45 13.01 12.21
C PHE A 50 12.49 14.13 12.65
N GLN A 51 12.43 14.48 13.94
CA GLN A 51 11.45 15.45 14.49
C GLN A 51 11.48 16.85 13.85
N SER A 52 12.52 17.21 13.10
CA SER A 52 12.68 18.50 12.43
C SER A 52 12.49 18.43 10.92
N GLY A 53 11.69 17.49 10.43
CA GLY A 53 11.45 17.29 9.00
C GLY A 53 10.51 18.33 8.37
N HIS A 54 10.45 18.32 7.05
CA HIS A 54 9.58 19.19 6.26
C HIS A 54 8.12 18.79 6.43
N CYS A 55 7.26 19.72 6.85
CA CYS A 55 5.80 19.53 6.86
C CYS A 55 5.22 19.96 5.51
N SER A 56 4.54 19.03 4.82
CA SER A 56 3.91 19.27 3.51
C SER A 56 2.44 19.72 3.61
N GLY A 57 1.94 19.98 4.82
CA GLY A 57 0.55 20.35 5.03
C GLY A 57 -0.41 19.16 4.93
N THR A 58 -1.50 19.30 4.19
CA THR A 58 -2.48 18.24 3.97
C THR A 58 -2.11 17.38 2.76
N MET A 59 -2.72 16.20 2.63
CA MET A 59 -2.56 15.37 1.42
C MET A 59 -3.03 16.08 0.14
N LEU A 60 -3.94 17.04 0.24
CA LEU A 60 -4.31 17.89 -0.91
C LEU A 60 -3.13 18.78 -1.35
N ASP A 61 -2.37 19.31 -0.40
CA ASP A 61 -1.17 20.12 -0.69
C ASP A 61 -0.06 19.25 -1.30
N VAL A 62 0.07 18.00 -0.85
CA VAL A 62 0.96 16.99 -1.47
C VAL A 62 0.61 16.76 -2.94
N VAL A 63 -0.66 16.55 -3.26
CA VAL A 63 -1.12 16.35 -4.66
C VAL A 63 -0.80 17.58 -5.52
N ARG A 64 -1.06 18.78 -5.00
CA ARG A 64 -0.73 20.04 -5.69
C ARG A 64 0.78 20.19 -5.90
N GLY A 65 1.57 19.81 -4.89
CA GLY A 65 3.03 19.83 -4.96
C GLY A 65 3.55 18.89 -6.04
N ILE A 66 3.02 17.66 -6.14
CA ILE A 66 3.37 16.70 -7.20
C ILE A 66 3.01 17.28 -8.58
N GLN A 67 1.80 17.82 -8.74
CA GLN A 67 1.35 18.41 -10.00
C GLN A 67 2.26 19.57 -10.45
N ALA A 68 2.62 20.45 -9.53
CA ALA A 68 3.53 21.57 -9.79
C ALA A 68 4.92 21.09 -10.23
N GLN A 69 5.49 20.08 -9.55
CA GLN A 69 6.81 19.55 -9.90
C GLN A 69 6.84 18.85 -11.24
N ILE A 70 5.78 18.16 -11.62
CA ILE A 70 5.67 17.46 -12.90
C ILE A 70 5.28 18.44 -14.03
N GLY A 71 4.75 19.61 -13.71
CA GLY A 71 4.27 20.61 -14.67
C GLY A 71 2.95 20.18 -15.34
N LEU A 72 2.06 19.53 -14.57
CA LEU A 72 0.74 19.15 -15.03
C LEU A 72 -0.32 20.12 -14.52
N GLU A 73 -1.16 20.54 -15.44
CA GLU A 73 -2.37 21.28 -15.12
C GLU A 73 -3.51 20.29 -14.82
N PRO A 74 -4.34 20.55 -13.80
CA PRO A 74 -5.54 19.76 -13.55
C PRO A 74 -6.51 19.83 -14.73
N GLY A 75 -7.16 18.72 -15.07
CA GLY A 75 -8.18 18.67 -16.09
C GLY A 75 -8.07 17.46 -17.01
N TYR A 76 -9.01 17.38 -17.94
CA TYR A 76 -9.07 16.32 -18.93
C TYR A 76 -8.46 16.80 -20.26
N TYR A 77 -7.44 16.09 -20.70
CA TYR A 77 -6.82 16.27 -22.01
C TYR A 77 -6.96 14.97 -22.80
N THR A 78 -7.53 15.04 -24.00
CA THR A 78 -7.68 13.88 -24.90
C THR A 78 -6.33 13.25 -25.25
N ILE A 79 -5.31 14.11 -25.44
CA ILE A 79 -3.93 13.68 -25.71
C ILE A 79 -3.08 14.10 -24.51
N PRO A 80 -2.34 13.17 -23.88
CA PRO A 80 -1.43 13.51 -22.79
C PRO A 80 -0.38 14.53 -23.25
N LYS A 81 -0.07 15.51 -22.40
CA LYS A 81 0.97 16.51 -22.66
C LYS A 81 2.32 15.82 -22.88
N CYS A 82 2.90 16.02 -24.06
CA CYS A 82 4.23 15.46 -24.37
C CYS A 82 5.28 16.15 -23.50
N ARG A 83 6.10 15.33 -22.79
CA ARG A 83 7.19 15.80 -21.93
C ARG A 83 8.57 15.52 -22.53
N ALA A 84 8.68 15.27 -23.84
CA ALA A 84 9.94 14.96 -24.51
C ALA A 84 10.96 16.11 -24.44
N ASN A 85 10.48 17.35 -24.41
CA ASN A 85 11.31 18.55 -24.24
C ASN A 85 12.09 18.58 -22.91
N LEU A 86 11.66 17.82 -21.90
CA LEU A 86 12.35 17.72 -20.61
C LEU A 86 13.51 16.74 -20.62
N LEU A 87 13.64 15.88 -21.65
CA LEU A 87 14.73 14.90 -21.74
C LEU A 87 16.12 15.55 -21.77
N LYS A 88 16.24 16.76 -22.31
CA LYS A 88 17.50 17.51 -22.32
C LYS A 88 18.01 17.92 -20.92
N TYR A 89 17.11 17.90 -19.93
CA TYR A 89 17.41 18.19 -18.52
C TYR A 89 17.59 16.93 -17.68
N GLN A 90 17.54 15.72 -18.29
CA GLN A 90 17.73 14.48 -17.58
C GLN A 90 19.20 14.36 -17.12
N PRO A 91 19.49 14.36 -15.81
CA PRO A 91 20.86 14.27 -15.32
C PRO A 91 21.43 12.86 -15.49
N GLU A 92 22.74 12.76 -15.53
CA GLU A 92 23.45 11.51 -15.30
C GLU A 92 23.65 11.27 -13.79
N ARG A 93 23.95 10.03 -13.39
CA ARG A 93 24.13 9.71 -11.96
C ARG A 93 25.25 10.52 -11.29
N LYS A 94 26.32 10.79 -12.01
CA LYS A 94 27.46 11.58 -11.51
C LYS A 94 27.12 13.03 -11.18
N ASP A 95 26.05 13.57 -11.80
CA ASP A 95 25.60 14.96 -11.63
C ASP A 95 24.64 15.11 -10.43
N LEU A 96 24.25 14.00 -9.81
CA LEU A 96 23.31 13.96 -8.71
C LEU A 96 24.07 13.90 -7.37
N PRO A 97 23.90 14.88 -6.47
CA PRO A 97 24.52 14.85 -5.15
C PRO A 97 23.98 13.72 -4.28
N GLU A 98 24.77 13.24 -3.32
CA GLU A 98 24.32 12.36 -2.28
C GLU A 98 23.28 13.04 -1.38
N ARG A 99 22.34 12.25 -0.84
CA ARG A 99 21.25 12.73 0.04
C ARG A 99 21.19 11.87 1.29
N SER A 100 20.85 12.47 2.42
CA SER A 100 20.55 11.77 3.66
C SER A 100 19.07 11.34 3.73
N MET A 101 18.71 10.51 4.71
CA MET A 101 17.31 10.20 4.97
C MET A 101 16.52 11.44 5.39
N LYS A 102 17.14 12.30 6.20
CA LYS A 102 16.55 13.57 6.64
C LYS A 102 16.18 14.49 5.48
N ASP A 103 16.92 14.51 4.41
CA ASP A 103 16.64 15.34 3.23
C ASP A 103 15.33 14.97 2.54
N SER A 104 14.95 13.71 2.57
CA SER A 104 13.70 13.20 2.00
C SER A 104 12.56 13.13 3.02
N PHE A 105 12.86 13.24 4.32
CA PHE A 105 11.84 13.14 5.35
C PHE A 105 10.79 14.23 5.22
N THR A 106 9.53 13.82 5.25
CA THR A 106 8.38 14.72 5.14
C THR A 106 7.17 14.17 5.87
N THR A 107 6.27 15.06 6.26
CA THR A 107 4.99 14.71 6.86
C THR A 107 3.83 15.32 6.08
N ALA A 108 2.67 14.68 6.14
CA ALA A 108 1.42 15.22 5.60
C ALA A 108 0.23 14.71 6.42
N VAL A 109 -0.84 15.49 6.45
CA VAL A 109 -2.02 15.20 7.26
C VAL A 109 -3.21 14.84 6.39
N LEU A 110 -3.91 13.77 6.79
CA LEU A 110 -5.27 13.44 6.34
C LEU A 110 -6.25 14.00 7.34
N PRO A 111 -6.94 15.09 7.03
CA PRO A 111 -7.76 15.83 8.00
C PRO A 111 -9.14 15.17 8.19
N LEU A 112 -9.20 14.01 8.83
CA LEU A 112 -10.44 13.29 9.11
C LEU A 112 -11.32 14.00 10.16
N SER A 113 -10.77 14.89 10.95
CA SER A 113 -11.54 15.77 11.85
C SER A 113 -12.49 16.68 11.07
N THR A 114 -12.19 17.00 9.81
CA THR A 114 -13.00 17.86 8.94
C THR A 114 -14.15 17.08 8.30
N ILE A 115 -15.39 17.41 8.63
CA ILE A 115 -16.60 16.68 8.24
C ILE A 115 -16.70 16.41 6.73
N PRO A 116 -16.57 17.40 5.82
CA PRO A 116 -16.71 17.14 4.36
C PRO A 116 -15.63 16.21 3.80
N ILE A 117 -14.45 16.19 4.44
CA ILE A 117 -13.34 15.34 4.01
C ILE A 117 -13.53 13.92 4.53
N ARG A 118 -13.98 13.77 5.78
CA ARG A 118 -14.21 12.49 6.44
C ARG A 118 -15.10 11.56 5.64
N GLU A 119 -16.17 12.05 5.02
CA GLU A 119 -17.12 11.27 4.23
C GLU A 119 -16.43 10.36 3.18
N ARG A 120 -15.34 10.82 2.60
CA ARG A 120 -14.55 10.05 1.60
C ARG A 120 -13.77 8.88 2.22
N TYR A 121 -13.49 8.94 3.52
CA TYR A 121 -12.61 8.01 4.23
C TYR A 121 -13.31 7.09 5.21
N VAL A 122 -14.61 7.20 5.36
CA VAL A 122 -15.40 6.34 6.24
C VAL A 122 -16.41 5.51 5.45
N ASN A 123 -16.77 4.36 6.00
CA ASN A 123 -17.89 3.57 5.49
C ASN A 123 -19.17 3.90 6.27
N HIS A 124 -20.29 3.30 5.88
CA HIS A 124 -21.60 3.49 6.52
C HIS A 124 -21.66 3.12 8.02
N LEU A 125 -20.62 2.46 8.54
CA LEU A 125 -20.47 2.10 9.95
C LEU A 125 -19.61 3.09 10.73
N GLY A 126 -19.13 4.16 10.08
CA GLY A 126 -18.19 5.10 10.67
C GLY A 126 -16.77 4.56 10.82
N LEU A 127 -16.42 3.44 10.18
CA LEU A 127 -15.07 2.89 10.20
C LEU A 127 -14.23 3.45 9.05
N VAL A 128 -12.95 3.64 9.31
CA VAL A 128 -12.00 4.14 8.30
C VAL A 128 -11.84 3.12 7.15
N ARG A 129 -11.94 3.60 5.92
CA ARG A 129 -11.77 2.82 4.70
C ARG A 129 -10.30 2.60 4.40
N MET A 130 -9.81 1.39 4.70
CA MET A 130 -8.39 1.05 4.50
C MET A 130 -7.94 1.16 3.05
N GLY A 131 -8.82 0.88 2.10
CA GLY A 131 -8.55 1.07 0.67
C GLY A 131 -8.21 2.51 0.34
N ARG A 132 -8.93 3.48 0.91
CA ARG A 132 -8.62 4.91 0.74
C ARG A 132 -7.27 5.28 1.35
N LEU A 133 -6.93 4.75 2.51
CA LEU A 133 -5.61 4.98 3.10
C LEU A 133 -4.49 4.44 2.21
N MET A 134 -4.70 3.32 1.52
CA MET A 134 -3.72 2.79 0.55
C MET A 134 -3.52 3.71 -0.65
N GLU A 135 -4.58 4.35 -1.13
CA GLU A 135 -4.51 5.32 -2.23
C GLU A 135 -3.70 6.56 -1.82
N GLU A 136 -3.94 7.10 -0.62
CA GLU A 136 -3.17 8.24 -0.08
C GLU A 136 -1.71 7.88 0.20
N LEU A 137 -1.47 6.67 0.68
CA LEU A 137 -0.13 6.16 0.93
C LEU A 137 0.71 6.12 -0.35
N ASP A 138 0.12 5.72 -1.47
CA ASP A 138 0.80 5.66 -2.76
C ASP A 138 1.14 7.07 -3.30
N LEU A 139 0.22 8.03 -3.15
CA LEU A 139 0.49 9.44 -3.47
C LEU A 139 1.59 10.02 -2.61
N PHE A 140 1.58 9.73 -1.31
CA PHE A 140 2.60 10.19 -0.39
C PHE A 140 3.97 9.57 -0.71
N ALA A 141 4.01 8.30 -1.14
CA ALA A 141 5.24 7.65 -1.61
C ALA A 141 5.84 8.38 -2.83
N VAL A 142 5.03 8.75 -3.81
CA VAL A 142 5.48 9.57 -4.95
C VAL A 142 6.06 10.91 -4.46
N TRP A 143 5.42 11.54 -3.49
CA TRP A 143 5.90 12.80 -2.93
C TRP A 143 7.26 12.67 -2.25
N ILE A 144 7.50 11.63 -1.45
CA ILE A 144 8.80 11.37 -0.83
C ILE A 144 9.89 11.21 -1.89
N CYS A 145 9.59 10.52 -3.02
CA CYS A 145 10.53 10.42 -4.14
C CYS A 145 10.90 11.80 -4.71
N HIS A 146 9.92 12.69 -4.87
CA HIS A 146 10.17 14.07 -5.31
C HIS A 146 10.98 14.87 -4.28
N ARG A 147 10.79 14.63 -2.99
CA ARG A 147 11.57 15.26 -1.92
C ARG A 147 13.00 14.78 -1.88
N HIS A 148 13.24 13.51 -2.21
CA HIS A 148 14.60 12.96 -2.28
C HIS A 148 15.36 13.47 -3.50
N LEU A 149 14.66 13.75 -4.60
CA LEU A 149 15.28 14.20 -5.85
C LEU A 149 15.87 15.60 -5.71
N CYS A 150 17.16 15.74 -6.02
CA CYS A 150 17.88 17.00 -6.07
C CYS A 150 18.67 17.06 -7.38
N ILE A 151 18.32 18.00 -8.25
CA ILE A 151 18.97 18.22 -9.55
C ILE A 151 19.50 19.68 -9.58
N PRO A 152 20.74 19.92 -9.17
CA PRO A 152 21.28 21.28 -9.09
C PRO A 152 21.31 22.01 -10.43
N THR A 153 21.45 21.26 -11.52
CA THR A 153 21.52 21.78 -12.89
C THR A 153 20.18 22.13 -13.52
N LEU A 154 19.06 21.79 -12.85
CA LEU A 154 17.72 22.06 -13.38
C LEU A 154 17.38 23.56 -13.23
N PRO A 155 17.08 24.28 -14.33
CA PRO A 155 16.71 25.69 -14.24
C PRO A 155 15.42 25.90 -13.43
N LYS A 156 15.35 27.02 -12.72
CA LYS A 156 14.17 27.40 -11.96
C LYS A 156 12.94 27.49 -12.87
N GLY A 157 11.80 26.92 -12.42
CA GLY A 157 10.55 26.94 -13.15
C GLY A 157 10.41 25.84 -14.22
N ILE A 158 11.45 25.05 -14.48
CA ILE A 158 11.34 23.88 -15.36
C ILE A 158 10.85 22.67 -14.54
N PRO A 159 9.80 21.95 -15.02
CA PRO A 159 9.34 20.73 -14.39
C PRO A 159 10.41 19.65 -14.34
N VAL A 160 10.39 18.82 -13.32
CA VAL A 160 11.37 17.73 -13.17
C VAL A 160 11.22 16.69 -14.29
N PRO A 161 12.33 16.21 -14.92
CA PRO A 161 12.31 15.26 -16.03
C PRO A 161 12.07 13.81 -15.56
N TYR A 162 11.37 13.61 -14.47
CA TYR A 162 11.16 12.30 -13.83
C TYR A 162 9.68 11.92 -13.74
N ASN A 163 9.48 10.61 -13.72
CA ASN A 163 8.24 9.96 -13.31
C ASN A 163 8.58 8.89 -12.28
N PHE A 164 7.80 8.80 -11.21
CA PHE A 164 7.95 7.77 -10.19
C PHE A 164 6.78 6.80 -10.23
N PHE A 165 7.08 5.51 -10.14
CA PHE A 165 6.08 4.43 -10.17
C PHE A 165 6.32 3.48 -9.01
N THR A 166 5.23 3.04 -8.42
CA THR A 166 5.25 1.99 -7.43
C THR A 166 5.52 0.65 -8.12
N PHE A 167 6.59 -0.02 -7.68
CA PHE A 167 7.00 -1.31 -8.20
C PHE A 167 6.55 -2.46 -7.30
N LEU A 168 6.62 -2.26 -5.99
CA LEU A 168 6.31 -3.29 -5.00
C LEU A 168 5.92 -2.65 -3.67
N TYR A 169 4.85 -3.13 -3.04
CA TYR A 169 4.68 -3.02 -1.60
C TYR A 169 5.25 -4.29 -0.96
N ASP A 170 6.38 -4.18 -0.28
CA ASP A 170 6.98 -5.31 0.43
C ASP A 170 6.08 -5.73 1.61
N SER A 171 5.65 -4.74 2.38
CA SER A 171 4.67 -4.93 3.45
C SER A 171 3.94 -3.64 3.81
N VAL A 172 2.68 -3.77 4.20
CA VAL A 172 1.95 -2.77 4.99
C VAL A 172 1.41 -3.49 6.22
N ASP A 173 1.96 -3.17 7.36
CA ASP A 173 1.62 -3.81 8.63
C ASP A 173 0.79 -2.87 9.50
N PHE A 174 -0.43 -3.30 9.82
CA PHE A 174 -1.39 -2.57 10.63
C PHE A 174 -1.31 -3.04 12.09
N THR A 175 -0.53 -2.35 12.90
CA THR A 175 -0.24 -2.77 14.28
C THR A 175 -1.39 -2.47 15.24
N ASN A 176 -1.97 -1.26 15.17
CA ASN A 176 -2.98 -0.75 16.09
C ASN A 176 -4.29 -0.40 15.36
N ILE A 177 -4.69 -1.22 14.39
CA ILE A 177 -5.84 -0.95 13.53
C ILE A 177 -7.16 -0.83 14.31
N ASN A 178 -7.29 -1.51 15.46
CA ASN A 178 -8.47 -1.47 16.31
C ASN A 178 -8.67 -0.10 16.97
N GLU A 179 -7.61 0.70 17.06
CA GLU A 179 -7.59 1.98 17.76
C GLU A 179 -7.74 3.17 16.81
N ILE A 180 -7.85 2.91 15.50
CA ILE A 180 -7.98 3.98 14.50
C ILE A 180 -9.35 4.64 14.60
N SER A 181 -9.35 5.95 14.86
CA SER A 181 -10.55 6.78 14.91
C SER A 181 -10.84 7.41 13.56
N ALA A 182 -12.11 7.40 13.17
CA ALA A 182 -12.57 8.10 11.97
C ALA A 182 -12.75 9.61 12.19
N PHE A 183 -12.63 10.09 13.44
CA PHE A 183 -12.90 11.47 13.83
C PHE A 183 -11.63 12.29 14.10
N GLU A 184 -10.49 11.67 13.95
CA GLU A 184 -9.19 12.26 14.26
C GLU A 184 -8.27 12.20 13.05
N ASP A 185 -7.45 13.23 12.90
CA ASP A 185 -6.53 13.33 11.78
C ASP A 185 -5.49 12.19 11.80
N ILE A 186 -5.13 11.72 10.62
CA ILE A 186 -4.05 10.76 10.43
C ILE A 186 -2.84 11.52 9.86
N GLU A 187 -1.71 11.41 10.52
CA GLU A 187 -0.43 11.90 10.02
C GLU A 187 0.27 10.79 9.24
N LEU A 188 0.69 11.09 8.02
CA LEU A 188 1.64 10.32 7.23
C LEU A 188 3.02 10.93 7.43
N CYS A 189 4.03 10.10 7.71
CA CYS A 189 5.42 10.53 7.77
C CYS A 189 6.32 9.47 7.16
N GLY A 190 7.38 9.87 6.45
CA GLY A 190 8.24 8.92 5.79
C GLY A 190 9.46 9.52 5.11
N HIS A 191 10.36 8.66 4.72
CA HIS A 191 11.64 8.97 4.09
C HIS A 191 12.09 7.85 3.14
N VAL A 192 13.09 8.15 2.33
CA VAL A 192 13.81 7.14 1.55
C VAL A 192 14.77 6.41 2.48
N SER A 193 14.66 5.08 2.56
CA SER A 193 15.47 4.23 3.43
C SER A 193 16.59 3.48 2.70
N TRP A 194 16.52 3.41 1.36
CA TRP A 194 17.58 2.85 0.51
C TRP A 194 17.42 3.32 -0.94
N THR A 195 18.55 3.42 -1.67
CA THR A 195 18.55 3.73 -3.11
C THR A 195 19.43 2.77 -3.89
N GLY A 196 18.92 2.36 -5.06
CA GLY A 196 19.69 1.71 -6.12
C GLY A 196 20.12 2.71 -7.19
N ASN A 197 20.25 2.25 -8.45
CA ASN A 197 20.53 3.15 -9.57
C ASN A 197 19.30 4.00 -9.95
N SER A 198 18.14 3.34 -10.07
CA SER A 198 16.87 3.98 -10.47
C SER A 198 15.71 3.54 -9.58
N SER A 199 15.99 2.94 -8.44
CA SER A 199 14.99 2.44 -7.49
C SER A 199 15.24 3.00 -6.11
N MET A 200 14.16 3.17 -5.33
CA MET A 200 14.18 3.67 -3.96
C MET A 200 13.30 2.80 -3.09
N GLU A 201 13.77 2.45 -1.90
CA GLU A 201 12.93 1.90 -0.84
C GLU A 201 12.49 3.05 0.06
N LEU A 202 11.20 3.09 0.36
CA LEU A 202 10.60 4.07 1.26
C LEU A 202 10.09 3.37 2.51
N THR A 203 10.30 4.01 3.65
CA THR A 203 9.65 3.65 4.91
C THR A 203 8.65 4.74 5.25
N ILE A 204 7.37 4.36 5.38
CA ILE A 204 6.28 5.29 5.68
C ILE A 204 5.51 4.80 6.89
N TYR A 205 5.19 5.72 7.78
CA TYR A 205 4.36 5.49 8.96
C TYR A 205 3.05 6.25 8.84
N MET A 206 1.96 5.62 9.22
CA MET A 206 0.69 6.28 9.52
C MET A 206 0.56 6.39 11.03
N ARG A 207 0.25 7.56 11.52
CA ARG A 207 0.16 7.87 12.95
C ARG A 207 -1.16 8.55 13.26
N GLN A 208 -1.68 8.30 14.44
CA GLN A 208 -2.83 8.99 15.00
C GLN A 208 -2.60 9.18 16.50
N LYS A 209 -2.70 10.42 17.00
CA LYS A 209 -2.41 10.75 18.40
C LYS A 209 -1.06 10.19 18.89
N MET A 210 0.01 10.43 18.15
CA MET A 210 1.37 9.95 18.46
C MET A 210 1.54 8.40 18.46
N ARG A 211 0.51 7.65 18.09
CA ARG A 211 0.59 6.18 17.97
C ARG A 211 0.74 5.77 16.51
N THR A 212 1.66 4.87 16.24
CA THR A 212 1.78 4.27 14.91
C THR A 212 0.63 3.29 14.68
N VAL A 213 -0.16 3.56 13.64
CA VAL A 213 -1.29 2.72 13.21
C VAL A 213 -0.85 1.73 12.16
N ALA A 214 0.02 2.16 11.25
CA ALA A 214 0.59 1.30 10.22
C ALA A 214 2.03 1.70 9.87
N LYS A 215 2.83 0.71 9.44
CA LYS A 215 4.15 0.87 8.83
C LYS A 215 4.12 0.25 7.44
N ALA A 216 4.56 0.99 6.43
CA ALA A 216 4.66 0.51 5.05
C ALA A 216 6.10 0.56 4.55
N ILE A 217 6.51 -0.48 3.83
CA ILE A 217 7.77 -0.55 3.07
C ILE A 217 7.40 -0.64 1.60
N ILE A 218 7.80 0.37 0.83
CA ILE A 218 7.42 0.52 -0.57
C ILE A 218 8.67 0.67 -1.45
N MET A 219 8.70 -0.05 -2.55
CA MET A 219 9.72 0.10 -3.58
C MET A 219 9.19 0.93 -4.74
N MET A 220 9.87 2.03 -5.01
CA MET A 220 9.59 2.94 -6.12
C MET A 220 10.66 2.81 -7.19
N VAL A 221 10.28 3.07 -8.45
CA VAL A 221 11.21 3.15 -9.57
C VAL A 221 11.08 4.50 -10.27
N ALA A 222 12.22 5.05 -10.63
CA ALA A 222 12.34 6.30 -11.38
C ALA A 222 12.50 6.04 -12.88
N ARG A 223 11.73 6.76 -13.67
CA ARG A 223 11.76 6.74 -15.13
C ARG A 223 11.94 8.17 -15.65
N ASN A 224 12.46 8.30 -16.87
CA ASN A 224 12.59 9.60 -17.52
C ASN A 224 11.23 10.24 -17.87
N ALA A 225 11.23 11.47 -18.29
CA ALA A 225 10.03 12.26 -18.57
C ALA A 225 9.03 11.59 -19.55
N THR A 226 9.54 10.82 -20.51
CA THR A 226 8.72 10.09 -21.52
C THR A 226 8.40 8.65 -21.14
N ASN A 227 8.86 8.19 -19.96
CA ASN A 227 8.70 6.81 -19.50
C ASN A 227 9.33 5.74 -20.43
N THR A 228 10.33 6.09 -21.23
CA THR A 228 11.00 5.18 -22.18
C THR A 228 12.18 4.45 -21.55
N ARG A 229 12.87 5.06 -20.57
CA ARG A 229 14.05 4.50 -19.91
C ARG A 229 13.99 4.72 -18.40
N SER A 230 14.72 3.90 -17.64
CA SER A 230 15.01 4.15 -16.23
C SER A 230 15.82 5.44 -16.09
N ALA A 231 15.60 6.17 -15.00
CA ALA A 231 16.32 7.40 -14.69
C ALA A 231 17.12 7.24 -13.39
N PRO A 232 18.37 7.71 -13.32
CA PRO A 232 19.16 7.60 -12.10
C PRO A 232 18.57 8.47 -10.99
N VAL A 233 18.71 8.04 -9.74
CA VAL A 233 18.29 8.78 -8.56
C VAL A 233 19.50 9.15 -7.69
N ASN A 234 19.34 10.17 -6.86
CA ASN A 234 20.36 10.57 -5.88
C ASN A 234 20.74 9.38 -4.99
N ALA A 235 22.02 9.16 -4.76
CA ALA A 235 22.48 8.14 -3.84
C ALA A 235 22.12 8.51 -2.40
N LEU A 236 21.64 7.53 -1.62
CA LEU A 236 21.41 7.71 -0.20
C LEU A 236 22.70 7.44 0.56
N LYS A 237 23.10 8.40 1.39
CA LYS A 237 24.22 8.29 2.33
C LYS A 237 23.72 8.63 3.73
N PRO A 238 23.72 7.66 4.65
CA PRO A 238 23.34 7.91 6.02
C PRO A 238 24.19 9.01 6.68
N ALA A 239 23.53 9.91 7.41
CA ALA A 239 24.17 11.05 8.05
C ALA A 239 24.58 10.79 9.51
N ASN A 240 24.00 9.78 10.14
CA ASN A 240 24.22 9.40 11.55
C ASN A 240 24.03 7.89 11.76
N GLU A 241 24.28 7.40 12.98
CA GLU A 241 24.18 5.98 13.33
C GLU A 241 22.74 5.43 13.21
N GLU A 242 21.73 6.24 13.50
CA GLU A 242 20.33 5.83 13.39
C GLU A 242 19.92 5.63 11.92
N GLU A 243 20.32 6.54 11.04
CA GLU A 243 20.11 6.38 9.59
C GLU A 243 20.91 5.18 9.07
N GLN A 244 22.12 4.93 9.59
CA GLN A 244 22.94 3.79 9.21
C GLN A 244 22.26 2.47 9.56
N LEU A 245 21.69 2.34 10.75
CA LEU A 245 20.95 1.16 11.17
C LEU A 245 19.70 0.93 10.28
N CYS A 246 18.98 2.00 9.98
CA CYS A 246 17.83 1.96 9.06
C CYS A 246 18.24 1.47 7.67
N PHE A 247 19.38 1.95 7.16
CA PHE A 247 19.93 1.58 5.86
C PHE A 247 20.35 0.11 5.81
N GLU A 248 21.01 -0.39 6.84
CA GLU A 248 21.40 -1.80 6.97
C GLU A 248 20.19 -2.73 6.98
N ASN A 249 19.16 -2.38 7.76
CA ASN A 249 17.90 -3.10 7.75
C ASN A 249 17.25 -3.14 6.36
N SER A 250 17.38 -2.07 5.57
CA SER A 250 16.87 -2.00 4.20
C SER A 250 17.65 -2.92 3.26
N ILE A 251 18.99 -2.99 3.40
CA ILE A 251 19.84 -3.93 2.65
C ILE A 251 19.44 -5.38 2.97
N GLU A 252 19.20 -5.69 4.24
CA GLU A 252 18.77 -7.04 4.62
C GLU A 252 17.41 -7.42 4.01
N ARG A 253 16.44 -6.49 4.02
CA ARG A 253 15.16 -6.67 3.34
C ARG A 253 15.34 -6.92 1.85
N GLN A 254 16.24 -6.18 1.18
CA GLN A 254 16.53 -6.37 -0.23
C GLN A 254 17.11 -7.76 -0.53
N LYS A 255 18.06 -8.24 0.28
CA LYS A 255 18.61 -9.60 0.17
C LYS A 255 17.50 -10.65 0.30
N LYS A 256 16.61 -10.49 1.29
CA LYS A 256 15.45 -11.38 1.49
C LYS A 256 14.49 -11.38 0.31
N ARG A 257 14.21 -10.21 -0.29
CA ARG A 257 13.36 -10.09 -1.50
C ARG A 257 13.93 -10.86 -2.70
N THR A 258 15.23 -10.71 -2.94
CA THR A 258 15.92 -11.42 -4.03
C THR A 258 15.87 -12.93 -3.83
N ALA A 259 16.10 -13.42 -2.61
CA ALA A 259 16.01 -14.84 -2.27
C ALA A 259 14.57 -15.39 -2.37
N LYS A 260 13.54 -14.61 -2.04
CA LYS A 260 12.12 -15.02 -2.14
C LYS A 260 11.67 -15.26 -3.59
N LYS A 261 12.15 -14.47 -4.57
CA LYS A 261 11.77 -14.62 -5.98
C LYS A 261 12.10 -16.01 -6.52
N SER A 262 13.17 -16.63 -6.06
CA SER A 262 13.62 -17.96 -6.48
C SER A 262 12.89 -19.11 -5.78
N LYS A 263 12.15 -18.86 -4.68
CA LYS A 263 11.55 -19.90 -3.82
C LYS A 263 10.01 -19.91 -3.81
N SER A 264 9.34 -19.20 -4.71
CA SER A 264 7.87 -19.20 -4.75
C SER A 264 7.34 -20.58 -5.16
N VAL A 265 6.44 -21.15 -4.35
CA VAL A 265 5.75 -22.43 -4.61
C VAL A 265 5.01 -22.42 -5.97
N LEU A 266 4.67 -21.24 -6.48
CA LEU A 266 4.06 -21.09 -7.80
C LEU A 266 5.06 -21.28 -8.96
N ASN A 267 6.37 -21.21 -8.66
CA ASN A 267 7.46 -21.30 -9.65
C ASN A 267 8.43 -22.46 -9.38
N VAL A 268 8.34 -23.10 -8.22
CA VAL A 268 9.25 -24.17 -7.78
C VAL A 268 8.42 -25.36 -7.35
N LYS A 269 8.94 -26.57 -7.57
CA LYS A 269 8.30 -27.81 -7.12
C LYS A 269 8.02 -27.75 -5.61
N PRO A 270 6.82 -28.19 -5.14
CA PRO A 270 6.51 -28.30 -3.73
C PRO A 270 7.57 -29.09 -2.95
N THR A 271 7.80 -28.71 -1.71
CA THR A 271 8.70 -29.46 -0.81
C THR A 271 8.02 -30.72 -0.31
N SER A 272 8.79 -31.69 0.23
CA SER A 272 8.21 -32.91 0.82
C SER A 272 7.17 -32.61 1.90
N SER A 273 7.35 -31.53 2.68
CA SER A 273 6.35 -31.08 3.67
C SER A 273 5.08 -30.54 3.00
N ASP A 274 5.21 -29.85 1.85
CA ASP A 274 4.06 -29.39 1.07
C ASP A 274 3.33 -30.56 0.42
N GLU A 275 4.06 -31.54 -0.12
CA GLU A 275 3.49 -32.76 -0.70
C GLU A 275 2.72 -33.56 0.35
N GLN A 276 3.24 -33.69 1.57
CA GLN A 276 2.51 -34.32 2.68
C GLN A 276 1.22 -33.57 3.03
N LEU A 277 1.27 -32.24 3.10
CA LEU A 277 0.08 -31.42 3.35
C LEU A 277 -0.97 -31.58 2.23
N MET A 278 -0.53 -31.65 0.98
CA MET A 278 -1.40 -31.91 -0.17
C MET A 278 -2.10 -33.25 -0.02
N TYR A 279 -1.34 -34.30 0.35
CA TYR A 279 -1.89 -35.64 0.55
C TYR A 279 -2.88 -35.69 1.72
N GLU A 280 -2.56 -35.09 2.85
CA GLU A 280 -3.45 -35.01 4.01
C GLU A 280 -4.75 -34.25 3.68
N THR A 281 -4.67 -33.14 2.95
CA THR A 281 -5.83 -32.37 2.50
C THR A 281 -6.70 -33.17 1.55
N PHE A 282 -6.08 -33.87 0.59
CA PHE A 282 -6.76 -34.77 -0.32
C PHE A 282 -7.50 -35.88 0.45
N LYS A 283 -6.82 -36.55 1.40
CA LYS A 283 -7.39 -37.61 2.22
C LYS A 283 -8.60 -37.16 3.04
N ARG A 284 -8.56 -35.93 3.58
CA ARG A 284 -9.69 -35.32 4.31
C ARG A 284 -10.92 -35.08 3.45
N THR A 285 -10.74 -34.82 2.16
CA THR A 285 -11.82 -34.43 1.25
C THR A 285 -12.33 -35.57 0.38
N ARG A 286 -11.56 -36.65 0.20
CA ARG A 286 -11.91 -37.76 -0.69
C ARG A 286 -12.02 -39.12 0.01
N GLY A 287 -11.68 -39.22 1.31
CA GLY A 287 -11.69 -40.47 2.03
C GLY A 287 -10.47 -41.36 1.74
N THR A 288 -10.49 -42.60 2.22
CA THR A 288 -9.34 -43.51 2.22
C THR A 288 -9.43 -44.64 1.19
N ASP A 289 -10.56 -44.78 0.51
CA ASP A 289 -10.75 -45.86 -0.47
C ASP A 289 -10.21 -45.45 -1.85
N ALA A 290 -8.93 -45.68 -2.05
CA ALA A 290 -8.20 -45.32 -3.29
C ALA A 290 -8.64 -46.12 -4.53
N LEU A 291 -9.45 -47.19 -4.39
CA LEU A 291 -9.91 -48.04 -5.46
C LEU A 291 -11.31 -47.69 -5.97
N SER A 292 -12.02 -46.77 -5.29
CA SER A 292 -13.35 -46.34 -5.71
C SER A 292 -13.26 -45.38 -6.91
N VAL A 293 -13.80 -45.77 -8.04
CA VAL A 293 -13.81 -44.97 -9.29
C VAL A 293 -14.66 -43.67 -9.15
N ASN A 294 -15.62 -43.66 -8.25
CA ASN A 294 -16.55 -42.53 -8.05
C ASN A 294 -16.58 -42.07 -6.58
N MET A 295 -15.40 -41.74 -6.01
CA MET A 295 -15.36 -41.19 -4.67
C MET A 295 -16.06 -39.82 -4.63
N PRO A 296 -17.15 -39.69 -3.84
CA PRO A 296 -17.76 -38.38 -3.68
C PRO A 296 -16.80 -37.46 -2.91
N VAL A 297 -16.53 -36.30 -3.46
CA VAL A 297 -15.80 -35.24 -2.76
C VAL A 297 -16.67 -34.76 -1.60
N LYS A 298 -16.23 -35.00 -0.37
CA LYS A 298 -16.98 -34.66 0.83
C LYS A 298 -16.32 -33.51 1.57
N LEU A 299 -17.09 -32.44 1.77
CA LEU A 299 -16.66 -31.32 2.59
C LEU A 299 -16.76 -31.70 4.07
N PRO A 300 -15.66 -31.64 4.85
CA PRO A 300 -15.73 -31.85 6.29
C PRO A 300 -16.61 -30.80 6.98
N PRO A 301 -17.17 -31.10 8.18
CA PRO A 301 -17.96 -30.14 8.93
C PRO A 301 -17.10 -28.90 9.29
N ASN A 302 -17.75 -27.72 9.35
CA ASN A 302 -17.11 -26.44 9.62
C ASN A 302 -16.04 -26.01 8.58
N CYS A 303 -16.10 -26.56 7.37
CA CYS A 303 -15.26 -26.17 6.26
C CYS A 303 -16.08 -25.47 5.16
N LYS A 304 -15.39 -24.80 4.24
CA LYS A 304 -15.92 -24.25 2.99
C LYS A 304 -14.95 -24.57 1.86
N TRP A 305 -15.45 -24.77 0.63
CA TRP A 305 -14.58 -24.87 -0.53
C TRP A 305 -13.98 -23.51 -0.89
N MET A 306 -12.73 -23.51 -1.34
CA MET A 306 -12.06 -22.30 -1.84
C MET A 306 -12.82 -21.73 -3.05
N SER A 307 -13.32 -22.59 -3.93
CA SER A 307 -14.15 -22.23 -5.09
C SER A 307 -15.46 -21.50 -4.74
N GLU A 308 -15.94 -21.60 -3.49
CA GLU A 308 -17.13 -20.91 -2.97
C GLU A 308 -16.77 -19.69 -2.09
N SER A 309 -15.47 -19.48 -1.86
CA SER A 309 -14.95 -18.48 -0.92
C SER A 309 -14.24 -17.35 -1.63
N PHE A 310 -14.81 -16.80 -2.72
CA PHE A 310 -14.25 -15.68 -3.45
C PHE A 310 -15.30 -14.61 -3.72
N GLN A 311 -14.80 -13.40 -3.98
CA GLN A 311 -15.59 -12.27 -4.47
C GLN A 311 -14.88 -11.63 -5.66
N THR A 312 -15.65 -11.19 -6.64
CA THR A 312 -15.12 -10.55 -7.84
C THR A 312 -15.86 -9.27 -8.16
N THR A 313 -15.15 -8.30 -8.69
CA THR A 313 -15.73 -7.09 -9.27
C THR A 313 -15.08 -6.80 -10.62
N MET A 314 -15.83 -6.14 -11.48
CA MET A 314 -15.33 -5.62 -12.75
C MET A 314 -15.57 -4.12 -12.80
N LEU A 315 -14.54 -3.36 -13.12
CA LEU A 315 -14.54 -1.90 -13.12
C LEU A 315 -14.01 -1.39 -14.44
N HIS A 316 -14.57 -0.28 -14.89
CA HIS A 316 -13.95 0.54 -15.92
C HIS A 316 -13.11 1.63 -15.24
N ALA A 317 -11.85 1.70 -15.60
CA ALA A 317 -10.98 2.78 -15.12
C ALA A 317 -11.20 4.03 -15.97
N PHE A 318 -11.45 5.16 -15.30
CA PHE A 318 -11.72 6.43 -15.94
C PHE A 318 -10.49 7.34 -15.97
N PRO A 319 -10.47 8.38 -16.83
CA PRO A 319 -9.35 9.33 -16.90
C PRO A 319 -8.99 10.01 -15.57
N GLU A 320 -9.94 10.18 -14.66
CA GLU A 320 -9.67 10.70 -13.30
C GLU A 320 -8.75 9.81 -12.47
N ASN A 321 -8.70 8.51 -12.79
CA ASN A 321 -7.87 7.52 -12.08
C ASN A 321 -6.48 7.34 -12.72
N ARG A 322 -6.11 8.21 -13.67
CA ARG A 322 -4.81 8.15 -14.36
C ARG A 322 -3.72 8.95 -13.65
N ASN A 323 -2.49 8.50 -13.85
CA ASN A 323 -1.30 9.27 -13.54
C ASN A 323 -0.88 10.16 -14.72
N SER A 324 0.23 10.89 -14.56
CA SER A 324 0.81 11.79 -15.56
C SER A 324 1.15 11.15 -16.92
N ASN A 325 1.28 9.83 -16.97
CA ASN A 325 1.66 9.08 -18.17
C ASN A 325 0.50 8.33 -18.80
N ASN A 326 -0.73 8.68 -18.46
CA ASN A 326 -1.96 8.05 -18.96
C ASN A 326 -2.08 6.54 -18.63
N TYR A 327 -1.51 6.13 -17.50
CA TYR A 327 -1.74 4.82 -16.89
C TYR A 327 -2.59 4.96 -15.65
N ILE A 328 -3.29 3.89 -15.29
CA ILE A 328 -4.05 3.84 -14.04
C ILE A 328 -3.10 3.94 -12.86
N PHE A 329 -3.45 4.80 -11.92
CA PHE A 329 -2.68 5.06 -10.72
C PHE A 329 -2.66 3.82 -9.80
N ALA A 330 -1.49 3.47 -9.25
CA ALA A 330 -1.32 2.26 -8.44
C ALA A 330 -2.18 2.29 -7.18
N GLY A 331 -2.34 3.45 -6.55
CA GLY A 331 -3.20 3.64 -5.39
C GLY A 331 -4.67 3.31 -5.66
N PHE A 332 -5.20 3.61 -6.85
CA PHE A 332 -6.55 3.20 -7.26
C PHE A 332 -6.71 1.68 -7.29
N VAL A 333 -5.72 0.97 -7.83
CA VAL A 333 -5.70 -0.49 -7.87
C VAL A 333 -5.64 -1.07 -6.45
N MET A 334 -4.79 -0.49 -5.59
CA MET A 334 -4.67 -0.88 -4.20
C MET A 334 -5.98 -0.68 -3.44
N ARG A 335 -6.63 0.48 -3.63
CA ARG A 335 -7.95 0.76 -3.03
C ARG A 335 -8.96 -0.31 -3.40
N THR A 336 -9.11 -0.56 -4.68
CA THR A 336 -10.10 -1.53 -5.18
C THR A 336 -9.81 -2.95 -4.67
N ALA A 337 -8.54 -3.38 -4.69
CA ALA A 337 -8.15 -4.69 -4.22
C ALA A 337 -8.41 -4.89 -2.72
N VAL A 338 -8.12 -3.89 -1.89
CA VAL A 338 -8.37 -3.94 -0.45
C VAL A 338 -9.87 -3.93 -0.16
N GLU A 339 -10.67 -3.13 -0.86
CA GLU A 339 -12.12 -3.06 -0.65
C GLU A 339 -12.82 -4.37 -1.03
N ILE A 340 -12.48 -5.02 -2.14
CA ILE A 340 -13.06 -6.33 -2.50
C ILE A 340 -12.58 -7.44 -1.56
N SER A 341 -11.34 -7.38 -1.10
CA SER A 341 -10.78 -8.32 -0.12
C SER A 341 -11.51 -8.23 1.22
N PHE A 342 -11.85 -7.01 1.65
CA PHE A 342 -12.64 -6.79 2.86
C PHE A 342 -14.03 -7.42 2.74
N ILE A 343 -14.70 -7.25 1.61
CA ILE A 343 -16.01 -7.88 1.36
C ILE A 343 -15.89 -9.40 1.41
N ALA A 344 -14.89 -9.99 0.75
CA ALA A 344 -14.67 -11.44 0.78
C ALA A 344 -14.39 -11.95 2.21
N ALA A 345 -13.60 -11.21 2.98
CA ALA A 345 -13.30 -11.52 4.37
C ALA A 345 -14.55 -11.43 5.26
N CYS A 346 -15.40 -10.41 5.09
CA CYS A 346 -16.67 -10.26 5.83
C CYS A 346 -17.63 -11.42 5.57
N ILE A 347 -17.82 -11.78 4.29
CA ILE A 347 -18.72 -12.88 3.89
C ILE A 347 -18.21 -14.24 4.44
N HIS A 348 -16.88 -14.44 4.42
CA HIS A 348 -16.29 -15.67 4.95
C HIS A 348 -16.39 -15.75 6.48
N ALA A 349 -16.13 -14.64 7.17
CA ALA A 349 -16.18 -14.56 8.63
C ALA A 349 -17.61 -14.55 9.21
N GLY A 350 -18.60 -14.13 8.42
CA GLY A 350 -19.94 -13.81 8.94
C GLY A 350 -19.94 -12.59 9.87
N GLY A 351 -18.97 -11.68 9.72
CA GLY A 351 -18.78 -10.54 10.61
C GLY A 351 -17.81 -9.50 9.99
N ARG A 352 -17.13 -8.71 10.82
CA ARG A 352 -16.29 -7.58 10.41
C ARG A 352 -14.83 -7.81 10.78
N PRO A 353 -14.07 -8.60 9.99
CA PRO A 353 -12.68 -8.85 10.28
C PRO A 353 -11.83 -7.59 10.03
N LEU A 354 -10.79 -7.44 10.83
CA LEU A 354 -9.85 -6.32 10.73
C LEU A 354 -8.61 -6.73 9.95
N ILE A 355 -8.22 -5.89 9.01
CA ILE A 355 -6.98 -6.10 8.25
C ILE A 355 -5.78 -6.05 9.19
N GLN A 356 -4.85 -6.96 9.02
CA GLN A 356 -3.64 -7.05 9.85
C GLN A 356 -2.39 -6.72 9.06
N CYS A 357 -2.32 -7.17 7.81
CA CYS A 357 -1.15 -7.00 6.97
C CYS A 357 -1.50 -7.13 5.49
N ILE A 358 -0.78 -6.40 4.64
CA ILE A 358 -0.72 -6.58 3.20
C ILE A 358 0.73 -6.88 2.88
N MET A 359 1.01 -7.93 2.10
CA MET A 359 2.37 -8.37 1.78
C MET A 359 2.56 -8.67 0.30
N ASP A 360 3.78 -8.42 -0.17
CA ASP A 360 4.28 -8.83 -1.48
C ASP A 360 3.36 -8.41 -2.66
N VAL A 361 2.92 -7.14 -2.66
CA VAL A 361 2.11 -6.58 -3.76
C VAL A 361 3.01 -6.17 -4.90
N ALA A 362 3.10 -7.00 -5.91
CA ALA A 362 3.90 -6.72 -7.10
C ALA A 362 3.05 -6.08 -8.21
N PHE A 363 3.61 -5.08 -8.88
CA PHE A 363 3.05 -4.43 -10.07
C PHE A 363 3.80 -4.96 -11.30
N TYR A 364 3.27 -6.01 -11.92
CA TYR A 364 3.95 -6.70 -13.02
C TYR A 364 3.91 -5.92 -14.33
N ARG A 365 2.81 -5.21 -14.57
CA ARG A 365 2.57 -4.46 -15.81
C ARG A 365 1.78 -3.18 -15.54
N PRO A 366 2.08 -2.07 -16.25
CA PRO A 366 1.30 -0.86 -16.17
C PRO A 366 -0.11 -1.06 -16.76
N LEU A 367 -1.12 -0.48 -16.13
CA LEU A 367 -2.52 -0.54 -16.53
C LEU A 367 -2.85 0.68 -17.41
N LYS A 368 -3.34 0.45 -18.62
CA LYS A 368 -3.80 1.53 -19.50
C LYS A 368 -5.19 2.03 -19.09
N VAL A 369 -5.49 3.29 -19.35
CA VAL A 369 -6.79 3.91 -19.03
C VAL A 369 -7.97 3.27 -19.77
N ASN A 370 -7.73 2.68 -20.96
CA ASN A 370 -8.75 1.99 -21.73
C ASN A 370 -8.96 0.51 -21.34
N SER A 371 -8.53 0.11 -20.14
CA SER A 371 -8.67 -1.28 -19.67
C SER A 371 -9.87 -1.44 -18.76
N PHE A 372 -10.55 -2.59 -18.88
CA PHE A 372 -11.45 -3.07 -17.84
C PHE A 372 -10.65 -3.83 -16.79
N LEU A 373 -10.93 -3.58 -15.51
CA LEU A 373 -10.24 -4.23 -14.41
C LEU A 373 -11.14 -5.28 -13.79
N LYS A 374 -10.72 -6.54 -13.84
CA LYS A 374 -11.32 -7.61 -13.04
C LYS A 374 -10.48 -7.81 -11.79
N VAL A 375 -11.08 -7.63 -10.63
CA VAL A 375 -10.44 -7.87 -9.32
C VAL A 375 -11.17 -9.00 -8.63
N THR A 376 -10.43 -10.06 -8.28
CA THR A 376 -10.98 -11.24 -7.61
C THR A 376 -10.18 -11.51 -6.34
N ALA A 377 -10.86 -11.57 -5.20
CA ALA A 377 -10.28 -11.92 -3.91
C ALA A 377 -10.74 -13.33 -3.50
N TYR A 378 -9.79 -14.24 -3.30
CA TYR A 378 -9.99 -15.61 -2.85
C TYR A 378 -9.57 -15.76 -1.40
N VAL A 379 -10.36 -16.41 -0.58
CA VAL A 379 -9.90 -16.91 0.73
C VAL A 379 -9.10 -18.16 0.47
N VAL A 380 -7.78 -18.10 0.68
CA VAL A 380 -6.85 -19.18 0.31
C VAL A 380 -6.33 -19.99 1.48
N TYR A 381 -6.39 -19.44 2.71
CA TYR A 381 -5.99 -20.14 3.93
C TYR A 381 -6.69 -19.52 5.13
N THR A 382 -7.03 -20.35 6.11
CA THR A 382 -7.62 -19.90 7.38
C THR A 382 -6.94 -20.62 8.55
N PHE A 383 -6.77 -19.90 9.66
CA PHE A 383 -6.23 -20.46 10.90
C PHE A 383 -6.91 -19.79 12.09
N GLU A 384 -7.69 -20.56 12.87
CA GLU A 384 -8.50 -20.07 13.98
C GLU A 384 -9.41 -18.90 13.56
N ARG A 385 -9.04 -17.66 13.92
CA ARG A 385 -9.73 -16.42 13.57
C ARG A 385 -9.05 -15.62 12.47
N TYR A 386 -7.97 -16.14 11.87
CA TYR A 386 -7.25 -15.47 10.80
C TYR A 386 -7.71 -15.99 9.45
N ILE A 387 -7.82 -15.05 8.51
CA ILE A 387 -8.21 -15.27 7.12
C ILE A 387 -7.12 -14.72 6.23
N GLN A 388 -6.54 -15.57 5.41
CA GLN A 388 -5.54 -15.19 4.41
C GLN A 388 -6.19 -15.13 3.04
N LEU A 389 -6.09 -13.99 2.37
CA LEU A 389 -6.63 -13.77 1.04
C LEU A 389 -5.52 -13.63 0.01
N LEU A 390 -5.83 -14.11 -1.19
CA LEU A 390 -5.12 -13.87 -2.43
C LEU A 390 -6.02 -13.02 -3.33
N THR A 391 -5.60 -11.80 -3.64
CA THR A 391 -6.35 -10.92 -4.52
C THR A 391 -5.60 -10.76 -5.83
N ILE A 392 -6.26 -11.09 -6.93
CA ILE A 392 -5.71 -11.06 -8.28
C ILE A 392 -6.39 -9.95 -9.06
N VAL A 393 -5.58 -9.03 -9.61
CA VAL A 393 -6.04 -7.97 -10.50
C VAL A 393 -5.65 -8.33 -11.93
N GLN A 394 -6.63 -8.31 -12.80
CA GLN A 394 -6.47 -8.61 -14.23
C GLN A 394 -6.99 -7.43 -15.04
N ALA A 395 -6.21 -7.01 -16.03
CA ALA A 395 -6.65 -6.05 -17.03
C ALA A 395 -7.17 -6.80 -18.25
N LEU A 396 -8.30 -6.34 -18.75
CA LEU A 396 -8.85 -6.71 -20.04
C LEU A 396 -8.74 -5.47 -20.94
N ASP A 397 -7.92 -5.57 -21.99
CA ASP A 397 -7.78 -4.47 -22.95
C ASP A 397 -9.10 -4.33 -23.73
N ALA A 398 -9.66 -3.12 -23.74
CA ALA A 398 -10.99 -2.89 -24.30
C ALA A 398 -11.07 -3.11 -25.84
N ASN A 399 -9.93 -3.02 -26.53
CA ASN A 399 -9.89 -3.19 -27.99
C ASN A 399 -9.62 -4.65 -28.40
N SER A 400 -8.62 -5.27 -27.76
CA SER A 400 -8.16 -6.62 -28.13
C SER A 400 -8.83 -7.72 -27.32
N MET A 401 -9.55 -7.38 -26.24
CA MET A 401 -10.16 -8.30 -25.28
C MET A 401 -9.14 -9.28 -24.63
N VAL A 402 -7.84 -9.01 -24.79
CA VAL A 402 -6.78 -9.80 -24.19
C VAL A 402 -6.73 -9.54 -22.69
N LYS A 403 -6.76 -10.60 -21.91
CA LYS A 403 -6.73 -10.59 -20.45
C LYS A 403 -5.33 -10.88 -19.94
N ILE A 404 -4.81 -9.98 -19.10
CA ILE A 404 -3.49 -10.13 -18.48
C ILE A 404 -3.59 -9.91 -16.96
N THR A 405 -2.85 -10.71 -16.19
CA THR A 405 -2.68 -10.46 -14.74
C THR A 405 -1.66 -9.33 -14.55
N THR A 406 -2.07 -8.30 -13.81
CA THR A 406 -1.26 -7.10 -13.57
C THR A 406 -0.75 -7.02 -12.15
N ASN A 407 -1.54 -7.47 -11.17
CA ASN A 407 -1.18 -7.43 -9.77
C ASN A 407 -1.65 -8.67 -9.03
N VAL A 408 -0.90 -9.02 -8.00
CA VAL A 408 -1.27 -10.05 -7.02
C VAL A 408 -0.98 -9.49 -5.62
N LEU A 409 -1.95 -9.62 -4.72
CA LEU A 409 -1.87 -9.12 -3.34
C LEU A 409 -2.14 -10.26 -2.36
N HIS A 410 -1.41 -10.27 -1.25
CA HIS A 410 -1.67 -11.17 -0.13
C HIS A 410 -2.11 -10.34 1.09
N LEU A 411 -3.32 -10.60 1.60
CA LEU A 411 -3.90 -9.86 2.71
C LEU A 411 -4.25 -10.80 3.85
N THR A 412 -3.90 -10.39 5.06
CA THR A 412 -4.27 -11.12 6.29
C THR A 412 -5.31 -10.31 7.05
N TYR A 413 -6.43 -10.94 7.36
CA TYR A 413 -7.49 -10.40 8.21
C TYR A 413 -7.63 -11.21 9.50
N LYS A 414 -8.16 -10.58 10.54
CA LYS A 414 -8.46 -11.20 11.83
C LYS A 414 -9.93 -10.97 12.17
N ALA A 415 -10.71 -12.03 12.27
CA ALA A 415 -12.11 -12.03 12.72
C ALA A 415 -12.20 -11.97 14.25
N GLU A 416 -13.36 -11.64 14.77
CA GLU A 416 -13.67 -11.66 16.21
C GLU A 416 -13.69 -13.08 16.76
N GLY A 417 -14.34 -14.01 16.05
CA GLY A 417 -14.46 -15.41 16.40
C GLY A 417 -13.69 -16.35 15.48
N LYS A 418 -13.77 -17.66 15.78
CA LYS A 418 -13.22 -18.72 14.92
C LYS A 418 -13.98 -18.76 13.60
N VAL A 419 -13.27 -18.80 12.48
CA VAL A 419 -13.84 -18.89 11.14
C VAL A 419 -13.87 -20.32 10.61
N LYS A 420 -14.72 -20.59 9.61
CA LYS A 420 -14.71 -21.88 8.91
C LYS A 420 -13.39 -22.08 8.20
N GLU A 421 -12.88 -23.30 8.22
CA GLU A 421 -11.68 -23.66 7.48
C GLU A 421 -11.97 -23.65 5.98
N VAL A 422 -11.07 -23.03 5.18
CA VAL A 422 -11.14 -23.13 3.72
C VAL A 422 -10.33 -24.32 3.25
N LEU A 423 -10.89 -25.11 2.32
CA LEU A 423 -10.23 -26.26 1.73
C LEU A 423 -10.18 -26.15 0.20
N PRO A 424 -9.06 -26.53 -0.44
CA PRO A 424 -8.95 -26.55 -1.88
C PRO A 424 -9.68 -27.75 -2.47
N SER A 425 -10.29 -27.56 -3.65
CA SER A 425 -10.96 -28.61 -4.43
C SER A 425 -10.17 -29.05 -5.67
N SER A 426 -9.21 -28.23 -6.11
CA SER A 426 -8.37 -28.47 -7.29
C SER A 426 -6.87 -28.36 -6.97
N TYR A 427 -6.02 -28.86 -7.88
CA TYR A 427 -4.57 -28.73 -7.76
C TYR A 427 -4.13 -27.26 -7.69
N GLN A 428 -4.71 -26.40 -8.54
CA GLN A 428 -4.42 -24.95 -8.54
C GLN A 428 -4.75 -24.32 -7.20
N GLU A 429 -5.91 -24.65 -6.63
CA GLU A 429 -6.31 -24.14 -5.31
C GLU A 429 -5.40 -24.69 -4.20
N THR A 430 -4.90 -25.91 -4.33
CA THR A 430 -3.95 -26.49 -3.39
C THR A 430 -2.63 -25.72 -3.37
N LEU A 431 -2.12 -25.30 -4.52
CA LEU A 431 -0.94 -24.44 -4.61
C LEU A 431 -1.22 -23.06 -3.95
N TRP A 432 -2.39 -22.47 -4.15
CA TRP A 432 -2.78 -21.25 -3.49
C TRP A 432 -2.92 -21.40 -1.97
N TYR A 433 -3.44 -22.54 -1.52
CA TYR A 433 -3.55 -22.89 -0.10
C TYR A 433 -2.17 -22.95 0.58
N ILE A 434 -1.22 -23.66 -0.03
CA ILE A 434 0.16 -23.74 0.47
C ILE A 434 0.81 -22.36 0.49
N ASN A 435 0.68 -21.60 -0.61
CA ASN A 435 1.20 -20.24 -0.65
C ASN A 435 0.58 -19.35 0.44
N GLY A 436 -0.74 -19.44 0.65
CA GLY A 436 -1.45 -18.72 1.70
C GLY A 436 -0.95 -19.08 3.10
N ARG A 437 -0.74 -20.38 3.39
CA ARG A 437 -0.14 -20.86 4.63
C ARG A 437 1.26 -20.27 4.86
N ASN A 438 2.11 -20.27 3.82
CA ASN A 438 3.46 -19.73 3.90
C ASN A 438 3.45 -18.21 4.15
N LYS A 439 2.52 -17.48 3.53
CA LYS A 439 2.33 -16.03 3.79
C LYS A 439 1.84 -15.77 5.21
N PHE A 440 0.93 -16.58 5.71
CA PHE A 440 0.47 -16.49 7.09
C PHE A 440 1.60 -16.78 8.10
N ALA A 441 2.42 -17.78 7.86
CA ALA A 441 3.62 -18.05 8.68
C ALA A 441 4.60 -16.86 8.67
N ALA A 442 4.84 -16.25 7.51
CA ALA A 442 5.65 -15.03 7.42
C ALA A 442 5.06 -13.87 8.23
N PHE A 443 3.73 -13.67 8.19
CA PHE A 443 3.04 -12.69 9.02
C PHE A 443 3.21 -12.97 10.52
N GLN A 444 3.08 -14.24 10.95
CA GLN A 444 3.30 -14.62 12.35
C GLN A 444 4.73 -14.31 12.81
N ASN A 445 5.72 -14.59 11.97
CA ASN A 445 7.13 -14.30 12.26
C ASN A 445 7.37 -12.79 12.41
N LEU A 446 6.79 -11.94 11.55
CA LEU A 446 6.86 -10.48 11.70
C LEU A 446 6.31 -10.00 13.05
N ARG A 447 5.27 -10.67 13.57
CA ARG A 447 4.69 -10.36 14.88
C ARG A 447 5.44 -10.99 16.05
N GLY A 448 6.08 -12.15 15.85
CA GLY A 448 6.90 -12.86 16.85
C GLY A 448 8.19 -12.11 17.17
N THR A 449 8.90 -11.64 16.17
CA THR A 449 10.12 -10.82 16.33
C THR A 449 9.84 -9.56 17.13
N ARG A 450 8.74 -8.87 16.89
CA ARG A 450 8.34 -7.68 17.65
C ARG A 450 8.06 -7.94 19.13
N LYS A 451 7.53 -9.13 19.49
CA LYS A 451 7.32 -9.49 20.90
C LYS A 451 8.64 -9.72 21.64
N VAL A 452 9.65 -10.23 20.95
CA VAL A 452 11.02 -10.43 21.51
C VAL A 452 11.68 -9.08 21.71
N ASP A 453 11.63 -8.18 20.74
CA ASP A 453 12.19 -6.83 20.85
C ASP A 453 11.57 -6.03 22.00
N LYS A 454 10.24 -6.14 22.18
CA LYS A 454 9.52 -5.53 23.31
C LYS A 454 9.93 -6.11 24.67
N LYS A 455 10.25 -7.40 24.76
CA LYS A 455 10.74 -8.03 25.99
C LYS A 455 12.17 -7.61 26.29
N SER A 456 13.06 -7.61 25.31
CA SER A 456 14.47 -7.19 25.46
C SER A 456 14.59 -5.75 25.92
N GLN A 457 13.79 -4.84 25.37
CA GLN A 457 13.75 -3.44 25.78
C GLN A 457 13.20 -3.23 27.21
N LYS A 458 12.27 -4.09 27.67
CA LYS A 458 11.79 -4.07 29.06
C LYS A 458 12.87 -4.55 30.05
N THR A 459 13.65 -5.56 29.69
CA THR A 459 14.67 -6.16 30.57
C THR A 459 15.85 -5.22 30.76
N VAL A 460 16.24 -4.46 29.74
CA VAL A 460 17.31 -3.44 29.85
C VAL A 460 16.87 -2.26 30.76
N ARG A 461 15.56 -1.93 30.80
CA ARG A 461 15.04 -0.85 31.67
C ARG A 461 14.87 -1.23 33.15
N THR A 462 14.83 -2.52 33.47
CA THR A 462 14.70 -3.00 34.86
C THR A 462 16.05 -3.38 35.48
N GLY A 463 17.14 -3.35 34.73
CA GLY A 463 18.51 -3.66 35.22
C GLY A 463 19.31 -2.45 35.71
N GLU A 464 18.76 -1.22 35.59
CA GLU A 464 19.32 0.00 36.17
C GLU A 464 18.47 0.43 37.37
N LYS A 465 18.63 -0.26 38.49
CA LYS A 465 18.25 0.21 39.82
C LYS A 465 19.29 -0.22 40.82
#